data_44f29fc696f8785d290fe374d633a7e5
#
_entry.id   44f29fc696f8785d290fe374d633a7e5
#
_cell.length_a   1.000
_cell.length_b   1.000
_cell.length_c   1.000
_cell.angle_alpha   90.00
_cell.angle_beta   90.00
_cell.angle_gamma   90.00
#
_symmetry.space_group_name_H-M   'P 1'
#
loop_
_entity.id
_entity.type
_entity.pdbx_description
1 polymer ?
#
loop_
_entity_poly.entity_id
_entity_poly.type
_entity_poly.pdbx_seq_one_letter_code
_entity_poly.pdbx_strand_id
1 'polypeptide(L)'
;MQPLKILAFIGSPRNEDSYTYKCIRMIEDRMAAIQPTDVEYVFLQKVGLPFCDGCLHCVSIGEHACPEFAKVGPIAEKMDQADGLILGAPVHTFHVTGLMKNFCEFFMYKRNRPSFFGKKAVVTATASGGGHKNVLDFLEGTASAWGCDVVTRMGISSSQMQKHAYQERVAAVVEEVAQTFVREIGKGELGSPKFSALMNFRAMQNMTSNQQDSVNFRYWEQRDWLDAEYYTQVKINPVARAAAGYIARKMRKSTRKGNLKPIR
;
A
#
# COMPACT_ATOMS: atom_id res chain seq x y z
N MET A 1 4.73 15.58 -23.28
CA MET A 1 4.27 15.15 -21.95
C MET A 1 5.46 14.59 -21.20
N GLN A 2 5.62 14.91 -19.92
CA GLN A 2 6.63 14.25 -19.10
C GLN A 2 6.23 12.78 -18.89
N PRO A 3 7.19 11.85 -18.87
CA PRO A 3 6.89 10.45 -18.62
C PRO A 3 6.32 10.26 -17.21
N LEU A 4 5.36 9.34 -17.05
CA LEU A 4 4.88 8.90 -15.75
C LEU A 4 6.00 8.18 -15.00
N LYS A 5 6.27 8.58 -13.77
CA LYS A 5 7.24 7.94 -12.89
C LYS A 5 6.56 6.89 -12.03
N ILE A 6 6.86 5.65 -12.27
CA ILE A 6 6.29 4.52 -11.52
C ILE A 6 7.39 3.82 -10.74
N LEU A 7 7.14 3.55 -9.46
CA LEU A 7 8.03 2.75 -8.64
C LEU A 7 7.42 1.38 -8.39
N ALA A 8 8.11 0.33 -8.84
CA ALA A 8 7.62 -1.05 -8.77
C ALA A 8 8.46 -1.89 -7.79
N PHE A 9 7.82 -2.44 -6.76
CA PHE A 9 8.44 -3.28 -5.75
C PHE A 9 8.28 -4.76 -6.08
N ILE A 10 9.39 -5.47 -6.20
CA ILE A 10 9.43 -6.90 -6.50
C ILE A 10 9.78 -7.68 -5.24
N GLY A 11 8.74 -8.27 -4.61
CA GLY A 11 8.86 -9.07 -3.39
C GLY A 11 9.26 -10.53 -3.62
N SER A 12 9.80 -10.85 -4.79
CA SER A 12 10.29 -12.19 -5.12
C SER A 12 11.78 -12.32 -4.88
N PRO A 13 12.26 -13.41 -4.21
CA PRO A 13 13.71 -13.67 -4.08
C PRO A 13 14.38 -14.03 -5.41
N ARG A 14 13.60 -14.33 -6.46
CA ARG A 14 14.11 -14.67 -7.79
C ARG A 14 14.34 -13.48 -8.70
N ASN A 15 14.14 -12.27 -8.20
CA ASN A 15 14.39 -11.03 -8.93
C ASN A 15 13.76 -11.04 -10.35
N GLU A 16 14.58 -10.83 -11.40
CA GLU A 16 14.16 -10.78 -12.80
C GLU A 16 13.65 -12.12 -13.35
N ASP A 17 14.04 -13.25 -12.77
CA ASP A 17 13.56 -14.57 -13.17
C ASP A 17 12.16 -14.90 -12.63
N SER A 18 11.60 -14.02 -11.80
CA SER A 18 10.29 -14.25 -11.18
C SER A 18 9.13 -13.95 -12.12
N TYR A 19 8.06 -14.74 -12.00
CA TYR A 19 6.79 -14.39 -12.64
C TYR A 19 6.23 -13.06 -12.17
N THR A 20 6.49 -12.66 -10.92
CA THR A 20 6.08 -11.36 -10.38
C THR A 20 6.67 -10.23 -11.19
N TYR A 21 7.98 -10.25 -11.46
CA TYR A 21 8.63 -9.26 -12.32
C TYR A 21 8.07 -9.29 -13.74
N LYS A 22 7.99 -10.48 -14.35
CA LYS A 22 7.47 -10.65 -15.72
C LYS A 22 6.06 -10.09 -15.87
N CYS A 23 5.19 -10.28 -14.86
CA CYS A 23 3.84 -9.71 -14.86
C CYS A 23 3.85 -8.18 -14.81
N ILE A 24 4.73 -7.59 -13.99
CA ILE A 24 4.82 -6.12 -13.89
C ILE A 24 5.43 -5.54 -15.17
N ARG A 25 6.39 -6.22 -15.79
CA ARG A 25 6.89 -5.85 -17.13
C ARG A 25 5.78 -5.80 -18.18
N MET A 26 4.86 -6.78 -18.18
CA MET A 26 3.72 -6.76 -19.10
C MET A 26 2.82 -5.53 -18.88
N ILE A 27 2.64 -5.09 -17.61
CA ILE A 27 1.90 -3.86 -17.28
C ILE A 27 2.65 -2.65 -17.82
N GLU A 28 3.96 -2.55 -17.58
CA GLU A 28 4.82 -1.47 -18.09
C GLU A 28 4.74 -1.35 -19.60
N ASP A 29 4.89 -2.46 -20.35
CA ASP A 29 4.84 -2.47 -21.81
C ASP A 29 3.49 -1.91 -22.32
N ARG A 30 2.38 -2.22 -21.65
CA ARG A 30 1.06 -1.67 -22.00
C ARG A 30 0.89 -0.20 -21.59
N MET A 31 1.42 0.20 -20.45
CA MET A 31 1.43 1.61 -20.02
C MET A 31 2.23 2.47 -21.02
N ALA A 32 3.42 1.99 -21.41
CA ALA A 32 4.27 2.67 -22.40
C ALA A 32 3.60 2.85 -23.77
N ALA A 33 2.71 1.93 -24.16
CA ALA A 33 1.92 2.05 -25.38
C ALA A 33 0.81 3.13 -25.28
N ILE A 34 0.38 3.51 -24.05
CA ILE A 34 -0.64 4.54 -23.82
C ILE A 34 0.02 5.92 -23.73
N GLN A 35 1.09 6.05 -22.94
CA GLN A 35 1.87 7.29 -22.79
C GLN A 35 3.29 7.01 -22.31
N PRO A 36 4.24 7.94 -22.51
CA PRO A 36 5.59 7.78 -22.00
C PRO A 36 5.58 7.45 -20.50
N THR A 37 6.24 6.36 -20.13
CA THR A 37 6.28 5.85 -18.77
C THR A 37 7.69 5.40 -18.43
N ASP A 38 8.17 5.79 -17.25
CA ASP A 38 9.45 5.39 -16.66
C ASP A 38 9.17 4.55 -15.42
N VAL A 39 9.56 3.27 -15.45
CA VAL A 39 9.33 2.35 -14.34
C VAL A 39 10.66 2.00 -13.68
N GLU A 40 10.84 2.48 -12.47
CA GLU A 40 11.98 2.07 -11.63
C GLU A 40 11.59 0.82 -10.82
N TYR A 41 12.46 -0.19 -10.87
CA TYR A 41 12.26 -1.46 -10.16
C TYR A 41 13.09 -1.53 -8.88
N VAL A 42 12.44 -1.78 -7.76
CA VAL A 42 13.06 -2.09 -6.48
C VAL A 42 12.94 -3.58 -6.20
N PHE A 43 13.99 -4.32 -6.50
CA PHE A 43 14.10 -5.74 -6.17
C PHE A 43 14.45 -5.89 -4.69
N LEU A 44 13.48 -6.28 -3.86
CA LEU A 44 13.65 -6.30 -2.40
C LEU A 44 14.77 -7.24 -1.95
N GLN A 45 15.05 -8.31 -2.71
CA GLN A 45 16.21 -9.17 -2.48
C GLN A 45 17.55 -8.43 -2.64
N LYS A 46 17.63 -7.53 -3.63
CA LYS A 46 18.87 -6.77 -3.92
C LYS A 46 19.08 -5.61 -2.96
N VAL A 47 18.01 -5.08 -2.34
CA VAL A 47 18.12 -4.02 -1.33
C VAL A 47 18.91 -4.50 -0.12
N GLY A 48 18.81 -5.79 0.23
CA GLY A 48 19.57 -6.38 1.33
C GLY A 48 19.23 -5.79 2.68
N LEU A 49 17.93 -5.55 2.94
CA LEU A 49 17.45 -5.15 4.26
C LEU A 49 17.61 -6.30 5.25
N PRO A 50 18.20 -6.09 6.43
CA PRO A 50 18.13 -7.06 7.51
C PRO A 50 16.67 -7.23 7.97
N PHE A 51 16.41 -8.17 8.84
CA PHE A 51 15.07 -8.23 9.47
C PHE A 51 14.86 -7.01 10.37
N CYS A 52 13.66 -6.42 10.30
CA CYS A 52 13.26 -5.37 11.21
C CYS A 52 13.21 -5.93 12.63
N ASP A 53 13.97 -5.33 13.56
CA ASP A 53 14.04 -5.75 14.96
C ASP A 53 12.83 -5.30 15.81
N GLY A 54 11.92 -4.52 15.24
CA GLY A 54 10.72 -4.05 15.92
C GLY A 54 10.98 -3.01 17.01
N CYS A 55 12.10 -2.28 16.98
CA CYS A 55 12.46 -1.26 17.97
C CYS A 55 11.46 -0.08 18.04
N LEU A 56 10.61 0.09 17.05
CA LEU A 56 9.57 1.13 16.93
C LEU A 56 10.10 2.58 16.94
N HIS A 57 11.41 2.80 16.79
CA HIS A 57 11.99 4.16 16.74
C HIS A 57 11.39 4.97 15.60
N CYS A 58 11.13 4.37 14.44
CA CYS A 58 10.46 5.01 13.30
C CYS A 58 9.03 5.49 13.63
N VAL A 59 8.36 4.87 14.61
CA VAL A 59 7.01 5.23 15.03
C VAL A 59 7.02 6.25 16.16
N SER A 60 7.94 6.09 17.15
CA SER A 60 7.95 6.89 18.38
C SER A 60 8.80 8.15 18.30
N ILE A 61 9.92 8.11 17.56
CA ILE A 61 10.88 9.22 17.44
C ILE A 61 10.75 9.89 16.06
N GLY A 62 10.68 9.07 15.02
CA GLY A 62 10.62 9.50 13.61
C GLY A 62 11.35 8.48 12.74
N GLU A 63 11.03 8.47 11.44
CA GLU A 63 11.60 7.53 10.47
C GLU A 63 13.12 7.61 10.38
N HIS A 64 13.70 8.80 10.55
CA HIS A 64 15.15 9.04 10.57
C HIS A 64 15.87 8.32 11.72
N ALA A 65 15.15 7.95 12.77
CA ALA A 65 15.71 7.21 13.90
C ALA A 65 15.75 5.68 13.67
N CYS A 66 15.31 5.19 12.50
CA CYS A 66 15.44 3.79 12.14
C CYS A 66 16.93 3.42 11.99
N PRO A 67 17.43 2.32 12.61
CA PRO A 67 18.83 1.89 12.43
C PRO A 67 19.21 1.67 10.96
N GLU A 68 18.24 1.26 10.12
CA GLU A 68 18.43 1.02 8.69
C GLU A 68 18.02 2.22 7.81
N PHE A 69 17.92 3.42 8.38
CA PHE A 69 17.47 4.61 7.64
C PHE A 69 18.32 4.89 6.39
N ALA A 70 19.61 4.62 6.44
CA ALA A 70 20.50 4.79 5.30
C ALA A 70 20.07 3.98 4.05
N LYS A 71 19.40 2.83 4.25
CA LYS A 71 18.84 2.01 3.15
C LYS A 71 17.38 2.33 2.86
N VAL A 72 16.60 2.62 3.89
CA VAL A 72 15.15 2.81 3.78
C VAL A 72 14.79 4.22 3.33
N GLY A 73 15.54 5.23 3.78
CA GLY A 73 15.33 6.64 3.46
C GLY A 73 15.30 6.93 1.95
N PRO A 74 16.31 6.52 1.18
CA PRO A 74 16.30 6.71 -0.28
C PRO A 74 15.11 6.04 -0.98
N ILE A 75 14.63 4.91 -0.46
CA ILE A 75 13.42 4.25 -1.00
C ILE A 75 12.17 5.10 -0.68
N ALA A 76 12.08 5.64 0.54
CA ALA A 76 10.99 6.53 0.92
C ALA A 76 10.93 7.77 0.01
N GLU A 77 12.07 8.39 -0.30
CA GLU A 77 12.17 9.52 -1.21
C GLU A 77 11.69 9.17 -2.63
N LYS A 78 12.09 8.01 -3.16
CA LYS A 78 11.60 7.53 -4.46
C LYS A 78 10.09 7.28 -4.44
N MET A 79 9.56 6.72 -3.34
CA MET A 79 8.11 6.56 -3.17
C MET A 79 7.40 7.92 -3.17
N ASP A 80 7.97 8.94 -2.55
CA ASP A 80 7.41 10.29 -2.52
C ASP A 80 7.45 10.98 -3.91
N GLN A 81 8.46 10.69 -4.73
CA GLN A 81 8.65 11.28 -6.06
C GLN A 81 7.86 10.57 -7.17
N ALA A 82 7.44 9.31 -6.98
CA ALA A 82 6.71 8.55 -7.98
C ALA A 82 5.26 9.05 -8.14
N ASP A 83 4.72 9.02 -9.37
CA ASP A 83 3.31 9.29 -9.65
C ASP A 83 2.41 8.13 -9.25
N GLY A 84 2.94 6.91 -9.31
CA GLY A 84 2.23 5.70 -8.92
C GLY A 84 3.14 4.60 -8.40
N LEU A 85 2.55 3.66 -7.65
CA LEU A 85 3.27 2.53 -7.06
C LEU A 85 2.71 1.20 -7.58
N ILE A 86 3.60 0.22 -7.82
CA ILE A 86 3.22 -1.17 -8.08
C ILE A 86 3.85 -2.05 -7.00
N LEU A 87 3.05 -2.78 -6.23
CA LEU A 87 3.53 -3.73 -5.24
C LEU A 87 3.24 -5.15 -5.74
N GLY A 88 4.30 -5.92 -5.98
CA GLY A 88 4.18 -7.30 -6.46
C GLY A 88 4.89 -8.31 -5.56
N ALA A 89 4.18 -9.41 -5.24
CA ALA A 89 4.75 -10.52 -4.48
C ALA A 89 4.24 -11.87 -4.96
N PRO A 90 5.08 -12.92 -4.95
CA PRO A 90 4.58 -14.28 -5.10
C PRO A 90 3.92 -14.76 -3.81
N VAL A 91 3.03 -15.72 -3.95
CA VAL A 91 2.44 -16.43 -2.81
C VAL A 91 3.45 -17.43 -2.26
N HIS A 92 3.86 -17.22 -1.02
CA HIS A 92 4.63 -18.20 -0.23
C HIS A 92 3.83 -18.56 1.02
N THR A 93 3.59 -19.86 1.24
CA THR A 93 2.81 -20.34 2.39
C THR A 93 1.50 -19.57 2.57
N PHE A 94 0.74 -19.42 1.47
CA PHE A 94 -0.55 -18.71 1.39
C PHE A 94 -0.50 -17.21 1.72
N HIS A 95 0.68 -16.59 1.83
CA HIS A 95 0.84 -15.16 2.16
C HIS A 95 1.96 -14.52 1.32
N VAL A 96 2.27 -13.24 1.59
CA VAL A 96 3.43 -12.57 0.98
C VAL A 96 4.73 -13.22 1.44
N THR A 97 5.79 -13.05 0.64
CA THR A 97 7.14 -13.48 1.03
C THR A 97 7.65 -12.76 2.27
N GLY A 98 8.59 -13.37 2.99
CA GLY A 98 9.32 -12.70 4.08
C GLY A 98 9.97 -11.38 3.64
N LEU A 99 10.50 -11.32 2.41
CA LEU A 99 11.06 -10.09 1.84
C LEU A 99 10.04 -8.94 1.78
N MET A 100 8.85 -9.22 1.22
CA MET A 100 7.80 -8.21 1.11
C MET A 100 7.26 -7.83 2.49
N LYS A 101 7.09 -8.81 3.39
CA LYS A 101 6.61 -8.54 4.76
C LYS A 101 7.60 -7.67 5.50
N ASN A 102 8.89 -8.02 5.48
CA ASN A 102 9.97 -7.26 6.11
C ASN A 102 10.06 -5.83 5.56
N PHE A 103 9.99 -5.68 4.24
CA PHE A 103 9.93 -4.36 3.60
C PHE A 103 8.78 -3.51 4.14
N CYS A 104 7.58 -4.06 4.22
CA CYS A 104 6.41 -3.35 4.76
C CYS A 104 6.58 -2.97 6.24
N GLU A 105 7.33 -3.74 7.02
CA GLU A 105 7.64 -3.44 8.42
C GLU A 105 8.52 -2.20 8.58
N PHE A 106 9.50 -1.99 7.70
CA PHE A 106 10.29 -0.77 7.70
C PHE A 106 9.47 0.49 7.39
N PHE A 107 8.32 0.35 6.74
CA PHE A 107 7.39 1.43 6.44
C PHE A 107 6.15 1.44 7.34
N MET A 108 6.19 0.76 8.49
CA MET A 108 5.05 0.69 9.43
C MET A 108 4.64 2.07 9.95
N TYR A 109 5.57 3.01 10.08
CA TYR A 109 5.29 4.38 10.50
C TYR A 109 4.34 5.12 9.56
N LYS A 110 4.34 4.78 8.26
CA LYS A 110 3.42 5.35 7.27
C LYS A 110 1.95 5.04 7.58
N ARG A 111 1.65 3.99 8.33
CA ARG A 111 0.30 3.74 8.83
C ARG A 111 -0.15 4.81 9.85
N ASN A 112 0.78 5.31 10.65
CA ASN A 112 0.51 6.35 11.65
C ASN A 112 0.60 7.76 11.04
N ARG A 113 1.45 7.92 10.04
CA ARG A 113 1.72 9.17 9.32
C ARG A 113 1.61 8.95 7.80
N PRO A 114 0.40 8.65 7.28
CA PRO A 114 0.21 8.44 5.86
C PRO A 114 0.49 9.73 5.07
N SER A 115 1.11 9.60 3.89
CA SER A 115 1.54 10.75 3.09
C SER A 115 1.26 10.61 1.58
N PHE A 116 0.80 9.43 1.12
CA PHE A 116 0.66 9.15 -0.32
C PHE A 116 -0.74 9.45 -0.87
N PHE A 117 -1.46 10.41 -0.28
CA PHE A 117 -2.78 10.81 -0.78
C PHE A 117 -2.70 11.35 -2.21
N GLY A 118 -3.58 10.84 -3.07
CA GLY A 118 -3.58 11.13 -4.50
C GLY A 118 -2.73 10.18 -5.33
N LYS A 119 -1.74 9.51 -4.72
CA LYS A 119 -0.91 8.52 -5.39
C LYS A 119 -1.72 7.24 -5.65
N LYS A 120 -1.72 6.78 -6.90
CA LYS A 120 -2.41 5.54 -7.28
C LYS A 120 -1.51 4.33 -7.09
N ALA A 121 -2.10 3.18 -6.78
CA ALA A 121 -1.34 1.95 -6.63
C ALA A 121 -2.00 0.77 -7.35
N VAL A 122 -1.17 -0.13 -7.84
CA VAL A 122 -1.53 -1.46 -8.36
C VAL A 122 -0.90 -2.50 -7.44
N VAL A 123 -1.65 -3.54 -7.10
CA VAL A 123 -1.12 -4.67 -6.34
C VAL A 123 -1.21 -5.96 -7.16
N THR A 124 -0.11 -6.73 -7.20
CA THR A 124 -0.06 -7.96 -7.97
C THR A 124 0.38 -9.15 -7.13
N ALA A 125 -0.23 -10.31 -7.39
CA ALA A 125 0.13 -11.58 -6.75
C ALA A 125 0.35 -12.66 -7.81
N THR A 126 1.40 -13.46 -7.66
CA THR A 126 1.65 -14.63 -8.51
C THR A 126 1.73 -15.90 -7.67
N ALA A 127 1.16 -16.99 -8.16
CA ALA A 127 1.22 -18.28 -7.49
C ALA A 127 1.23 -19.42 -8.50
N SER A 128 1.82 -20.55 -8.15
CA SER A 128 1.64 -21.79 -8.92
C SER A 128 0.27 -22.45 -8.66
N GLY A 129 -0.27 -22.28 -7.46
CA GLY A 129 -1.58 -22.78 -7.00
C GLY A 129 -2.52 -21.65 -6.57
N GLY A 130 -2.93 -21.66 -5.31
CA GLY A 130 -3.85 -20.70 -4.72
C GLY A 130 -3.17 -19.67 -3.79
N GLY A 131 -4.00 -18.89 -3.06
CA GLY A 131 -3.52 -17.94 -2.04
C GLY A 131 -3.37 -16.50 -2.54
N HIS A 132 -3.65 -16.22 -3.81
CA HIS A 132 -3.58 -14.86 -4.38
C HIS A 132 -4.36 -13.84 -3.55
N LYS A 133 -5.56 -14.21 -3.11
CA LYS A 133 -6.43 -13.30 -2.35
C LYS A 133 -5.74 -12.76 -1.10
N ASN A 134 -5.09 -13.61 -0.32
CA ASN A 134 -4.43 -13.20 0.93
C ASN A 134 -3.28 -12.21 0.66
N VAL A 135 -2.49 -12.47 -0.40
CA VAL A 135 -1.40 -11.57 -0.81
C VAL A 135 -1.95 -10.23 -1.29
N LEU A 136 -2.98 -10.26 -2.15
CA LEU A 136 -3.61 -9.04 -2.67
C LEU A 136 -4.26 -8.22 -1.55
N ASP A 137 -4.97 -8.86 -0.62
CA ASP A 137 -5.59 -8.18 0.52
C ASP A 137 -4.54 -7.53 1.43
N PHE A 138 -3.41 -8.21 1.68
CA PHE A 138 -2.30 -7.66 2.46
C PHE A 138 -1.67 -6.44 1.76
N LEU A 139 -1.34 -6.55 0.48
CA LEU A 139 -0.71 -5.47 -0.29
C LEU A 139 -1.65 -4.27 -0.44
N GLU A 140 -2.95 -4.51 -0.75
CA GLU A 140 -3.97 -3.46 -0.81
C GLU A 140 -4.11 -2.75 0.54
N GLY A 141 -4.21 -3.51 1.64
CA GLY A 141 -4.31 -2.94 2.99
C GLY A 141 -3.08 -2.12 3.37
N THR A 142 -1.90 -2.57 2.97
CA THR A 142 -0.63 -1.87 3.22
C THR A 142 -0.54 -0.58 2.43
N ALA A 143 -0.74 -0.62 1.11
CA ALA A 143 -0.71 0.58 0.26
C ALA A 143 -1.76 1.61 0.68
N SER A 144 -2.98 1.15 1.00
CA SER A 144 -4.05 2.03 1.51
C SER A 144 -3.71 2.65 2.87
N ALA A 145 -3.03 1.91 3.74
CA ALA A 145 -2.57 2.45 5.04
C ALA A 145 -1.49 3.51 4.87
N TRP A 146 -0.70 3.47 3.81
CA TRP A 146 0.27 4.51 3.46
C TRP A 146 -0.37 5.76 2.82
N GLY A 147 -1.66 5.68 2.47
CA GLY A 147 -2.45 6.75 1.86
C GLY A 147 -2.69 6.59 0.36
N CYS A 148 -2.18 5.52 -0.27
CA CYS A 148 -2.42 5.28 -1.69
C CYS A 148 -3.87 4.89 -1.97
N ASP A 149 -4.36 5.28 -3.14
CA ASP A 149 -5.60 4.77 -3.72
C ASP A 149 -5.28 3.55 -4.60
N VAL A 150 -5.61 2.36 -4.10
CA VAL A 150 -5.39 1.12 -4.84
C VAL A 150 -6.49 0.96 -5.89
N VAL A 151 -6.14 1.24 -7.14
CA VAL A 151 -7.10 1.33 -8.26
C VAL A 151 -7.39 0.00 -8.92
N THR A 152 -6.43 -0.94 -8.84
CA THR A 152 -6.62 -2.28 -9.39
C THR A 152 -5.73 -3.30 -8.69
N ARG A 153 -6.12 -4.57 -8.81
CA ARG A 153 -5.42 -5.72 -8.24
C ARG A 153 -5.41 -6.88 -9.23
N MET A 154 -4.28 -7.56 -9.37
CA MET A 154 -4.10 -8.63 -10.34
C MET A 154 -3.49 -9.88 -9.72
N GLY A 155 -4.16 -11.02 -9.85
CA GLY A 155 -3.66 -12.33 -9.45
C GLY A 155 -3.38 -13.22 -10.67
N ILE A 156 -2.16 -13.77 -10.79
CA ILE A 156 -1.76 -14.61 -11.93
C ILE A 156 -1.28 -15.98 -11.46
N SER A 157 -1.81 -17.04 -12.07
CA SER A 157 -1.34 -18.41 -11.86
C SER A 157 -0.16 -18.71 -12.78
N SER A 158 1.05 -18.81 -12.21
CA SER A 158 2.27 -19.09 -12.97
C SER A 158 2.27 -20.48 -13.60
N SER A 159 1.61 -21.47 -13.01
CA SER A 159 1.48 -22.82 -13.58
C SER A 159 0.58 -22.87 -14.82
N GLN A 160 -0.30 -21.89 -15.02
CA GLN A 160 -1.18 -21.83 -16.17
C GLN A 160 -0.56 -21.02 -17.33
N MET A 161 0.55 -20.29 -17.09
CA MET A 161 1.18 -19.43 -18.09
C MET A 161 1.77 -20.16 -19.30
N GLN A 162 1.83 -21.49 -19.27
CA GLN A 162 2.19 -22.30 -20.45
C GLN A 162 1.02 -22.53 -21.42
N LYS A 163 -0.22 -22.25 -20.99
CA LYS A 163 -1.44 -22.46 -21.80
C LYS A 163 -1.77 -21.19 -22.58
N HIS A 164 -1.83 -21.29 -23.91
CA HIS A 164 -2.10 -20.14 -24.78
C HIS A 164 -3.41 -19.40 -24.40
N ALA A 165 -4.51 -20.11 -24.22
CA ALA A 165 -5.78 -19.51 -23.81
C ALA A 165 -5.72 -18.82 -22.43
N TYR A 166 -4.77 -19.18 -21.55
CA TYR A 166 -4.56 -18.45 -20.30
C TYR A 166 -3.73 -17.19 -20.52
N GLN A 167 -2.70 -17.27 -21.39
CA GLN A 167 -1.90 -16.10 -21.76
C GLN A 167 -2.77 -15.00 -22.40
N GLU A 168 -3.71 -15.34 -23.26
CA GLU A 168 -4.66 -14.38 -23.86
C GLU A 168 -5.51 -13.70 -22.81
N ARG A 169 -6.04 -14.44 -21.84
CA ARG A 169 -6.80 -13.88 -20.71
C ARG A 169 -5.93 -12.97 -19.84
N VAL A 170 -4.69 -13.36 -19.57
CA VAL A 170 -3.73 -12.53 -18.81
C VAL A 170 -3.43 -11.25 -19.58
N ALA A 171 -3.23 -11.31 -20.91
CA ALA A 171 -3.00 -10.14 -21.74
C ALA A 171 -4.16 -9.14 -21.67
N ALA A 172 -5.41 -9.63 -21.71
CA ALA A 172 -6.59 -8.78 -21.58
C ALA A 172 -6.67 -8.11 -20.19
N VAL A 173 -6.39 -8.86 -19.12
CA VAL A 173 -6.36 -8.31 -17.76
C VAL A 173 -5.25 -7.28 -17.60
N VAL A 174 -4.06 -7.54 -18.14
CA VAL A 174 -2.92 -6.60 -18.11
C VAL A 174 -3.26 -5.31 -18.83
N GLU A 175 -3.93 -5.39 -19.99
CA GLU A 175 -4.40 -4.23 -20.73
C GLU A 175 -5.35 -3.37 -19.88
N GLU A 176 -6.36 -3.99 -19.27
CA GLU A 176 -7.31 -3.31 -18.39
C GLU A 176 -6.62 -2.64 -17.18
N VAL A 177 -5.66 -3.36 -16.57
CA VAL A 177 -4.86 -2.85 -15.43
C VAL A 177 -4.07 -1.62 -15.85
N ALA A 178 -3.36 -1.69 -16.98
CA ALA A 178 -2.53 -0.58 -17.47
C ALA A 178 -3.40 0.64 -17.82
N GLN A 179 -4.48 0.45 -18.57
CA GLN A 179 -5.42 1.52 -18.94
C GLN A 179 -6.03 2.17 -17.69
N THR A 180 -6.46 1.37 -16.73
CA THR A 180 -7.04 1.88 -15.49
C THR A 180 -6.01 2.67 -14.68
N PHE A 181 -4.80 2.14 -14.54
CA PHE A 181 -3.76 2.78 -13.75
C PHE A 181 -3.35 4.14 -14.35
N VAL A 182 -3.05 4.18 -15.65
CA VAL A 182 -2.70 5.43 -16.37
C VAL A 182 -3.84 6.44 -16.28
N ARG A 183 -5.08 6.02 -16.55
CA ARG A 183 -6.27 6.89 -16.48
C ARG A 183 -6.47 7.48 -15.08
N GLU A 184 -6.37 6.67 -14.04
CA GLU A 184 -6.59 7.13 -12.67
C GLU A 184 -5.47 8.05 -12.16
N ILE A 185 -4.20 7.82 -12.58
CA ILE A 185 -3.11 8.77 -12.33
C ILE A 185 -3.42 10.10 -13.03
N GLY A 186 -3.82 10.06 -14.31
CA GLY A 186 -4.10 11.27 -15.10
C GLY A 186 -5.24 12.12 -14.57
N LYS A 187 -6.21 11.53 -13.86
CA LYS A 187 -7.31 12.29 -13.23
C LYS A 187 -6.82 13.15 -12.06
N GLY A 188 -5.77 12.73 -11.35
CA GLY A 188 -5.28 13.43 -10.16
C GLY A 188 -6.29 13.54 -9.00
N GLU A 189 -7.49 12.99 -9.15
CA GLU A 189 -8.57 13.10 -8.18
C GLU A 189 -8.40 12.08 -7.05
N LEU A 190 -8.77 12.52 -5.85
CA LEU A 190 -8.90 11.65 -4.69
C LEU A 190 -10.27 10.96 -4.72
N GLY A 191 -10.26 9.64 -4.75
CA GLY A 191 -11.48 8.85 -4.69
C GLY A 191 -12.23 8.99 -3.36
N SER A 192 -13.53 8.72 -3.38
CA SER A 192 -14.31 8.60 -2.15
C SER A 192 -13.78 7.43 -1.30
N PRO A 193 -13.49 7.62 0.00
CA PRO A 193 -12.89 6.57 0.81
C PRO A 193 -13.84 5.38 1.00
N LYS A 194 -13.29 4.17 0.90
CA LYS A 194 -13.99 2.95 1.29
C LYS A 194 -14.33 3.00 2.79
N PHE A 195 -15.39 2.31 3.21
CA PHE A 195 -15.77 2.25 4.63
C PHE A 195 -14.64 1.78 5.55
N SER A 196 -13.84 0.80 5.11
CA SER A 196 -12.66 0.33 5.84
C SER A 196 -11.60 1.43 6.04
N ALA A 197 -11.39 2.29 5.05
CA ALA A 197 -10.47 3.42 5.16
C ALA A 197 -10.97 4.47 6.17
N LEU A 198 -12.27 4.76 6.18
CA LEU A 198 -12.88 5.62 7.21
C LEU A 198 -12.73 5.04 8.62
N MET A 199 -12.94 3.73 8.76
CA MET A 199 -12.76 3.05 10.04
C MET A 199 -11.31 3.10 10.52
N ASN A 200 -10.34 2.85 9.62
CA ASN A 200 -8.93 2.97 9.93
C ASN A 200 -8.56 4.42 10.33
N PHE A 201 -9.05 5.42 9.61
CA PHE A 201 -8.87 6.81 9.98
C PHE A 201 -9.35 7.10 11.40
N ARG A 202 -10.59 6.71 11.72
CA ARG A 202 -11.17 6.94 13.04
C ARG A 202 -10.44 6.18 14.16
N ALA A 203 -9.96 4.98 13.89
CA ALA A 203 -9.14 4.22 14.83
C ALA A 203 -7.81 4.93 15.10
N MET A 204 -7.10 5.35 14.04
CA MET A 204 -5.83 6.08 14.15
C MET A 204 -6.02 7.45 14.82
N GLN A 205 -7.09 8.19 14.49
CA GLN A 205 -7.44 9.45 15.13
C GLN A 205 -7.60 9.29 16.65
N ASN A 206 -8.33 8.24 17.07
CA ASN A 206 -8.52 7.95 18.49
C ASN A 206 -7.20 7.55 19.19
N MET A 207 -6.35 6.75 18.54
CA MET A 207 -5.04 6.37 19.09
C MET A 207 -4.14 7.58 19.23
N THR A 208 -4.03 8.38 18.18
CA THR A 208 -3.13 9.55 18.13
C THR A 208 -3.56 10.65 19.11
N SER A 209 -4.86 10.93 19.24
CA SER A 209 -5.39 11.95 20.18
C SER A 209 -5.06 11.65 21.65
N ASN A 210 -4.70 10.41 21.98
CA ASN A 210 -4.31 10.03 23.35
C ASN A 210 -2.78 10.06 23.58
N GLN A 211 -1.99 10.52 22.60
CA GLN A 211 -0.51 10.50 22.63
C GLN A 211 0.07 11.89 22.36
N GLN A 212 -0.35 12.90 23.12
CA GLN A 212 -0.09 14.34 22.88
C GLN A 212 1.38 14.70 22.65
N ASP A 213 2.33 14.01 23.28
CA ASP A 213 3.76 14.29 23.15
C ASP A 213 4.45 13.50 22.02
N SER A 214 3.69 12.69 21.27
CA SER A 214 4.27 11.83 20.23
C SER A 214 4.52 12.57 18.92
N VAL A 215 5.48 12.08 18.14
CA VAL A 215 5.70 12.55 16.76
C VAL A 215 4.46 12.37 15.89
N ASN A 216 3.66 11.33 16.15
CA ASN A 216 2.41 11.08 15.43
C ASN A 216 1.38 12.15 15.74
N PHE A 217 1.24 12.55 17.00
CA PHE A 217 0.30 13.62 17.40
C PHE A 217 0.66 14.93 16.69
N ARG A 218 1.92 15.38 16.76
CA ARG A 218 2.38 16.59 16.08
C ARG A 218 2.15 16.54 14.56
N TYR A 219 2.38 15.38 13.94
CA TYR A 219 2.13 15.17 12.51
C TYR A 219 0.63 15.31 12.15
N TRP A 220 -0.27 14.80 12.98
CA TRP A 220 -1.72 14.89 12.80
C TRP A 220 -2.25 16.29 13.09
N GLU A 221 -1.75 16.95 14.15
CA GLU A 221 -2.09 18.31 14.52
C GLU A 221 -1.75 19.29 13.41
N GLN A 222 -0.54 19.23 12.86
CA GLN A 222 -0.09 20.08 11.74
C GLN A 222 -0.94 19.94 10.46
N ARG A 223 -1.77 18.90 10.37
CA ARG A 223 -2.65 18.62 9.22
C ARG A 223 -4.13 18.78 9.54
N ASP A 224 -4.46 19.26 10.72
CA ASP A 224 -5.83 19.39 11.23
C ASP A 224 -6.63 18.07 11.25
N TRP A 225 -5.92 16.92 11.31
CA TRP A 225 -6.57 15.61 11.25
C TRP A 225 -7.17 15.14 12.58
N LEU A 226 -6.80 15.78 13.70
CA LEU A 226 -7.31 15.41 15.02
C LEU A 226 -8.82 15.60 15.14
N ASP A 227 -9.39 16.60 14.41
CA ASP A 227 -10.81 16.89 14.38
C ASP A 227 -11.47 16.67 12.99
N ALA A 228 -10.67 16.32 11.97
CA ALA A 228 -11.16 16.10 10.62
C ALA A 228 -12.11 14.90 10.49
N GLU A 229 -12.89 14.86 9.43
CA GLU A 229 -13.72 13.72 9.06
C GLU A 229 -12.92 12.60 8.37
N TYR A 230 -11.88 13.00 7.61
CA TYR A 230 -10.95 12.12 6.92
C TYR A 230 -9.65 12.87 6.63
N TYR A 231 -8.62 12.19 6.16
CA TYR A 231 -7.30 12.75 5.84
C TYR A 231 -7.31 13.87 4.79
N THR A 232 -8.30 13.85 3.90
CA THR A 232 -8.40 14.77 2.76
C THR A 232 -9.84 15.26 2.59
N GLN A 233 -10.00 16.41 1.92
CA GLN A 233 -11.32 16.95 1.59
C GLN A 233 -11.92 16.20 0.39
N VAL A 234 -12.65 15.15 0.64
CA VAL A 234 -13.31 14.31 -0.37
C VAL A 234 -14.78 14.10 -0.05
N LYS A 235 -15.59 13.78 -1.05
CA LYS A 235 -16.99 13.39 -0.83
C LYS A 235 -17.03 12.07 -0.09
N ILE A 236 -17.57 12.07 1.11
CA ILE A 236 -17.78 10.86 1.93
C ILE A 236 -19.23 10.47 1.82
N ASN A 237 -19.50 9.19 1.56
CA ASN A 237 -20.87 8.65 1.59
C ASN A 237 -21.50 8.93 2.96
N PRO A 238 -22.68 9.60 3.04
CA PRO A 238 -23.28 10.01 4.32
C PRO A 238 -23.58 8.84 5.26
N VAL A 239 -23.98 7.69 4.71
CA VAL A 239 -24.28 6.48 5.50
C VAL A 239 -22.99 5.91 6.08
N ALA A 240 -21.93 5.80 5.26
CA ALA A 240 -20.62 5.34 5.70
C ALA A 240 -20.03 6.27 6.77
N ARG A 241 -20.19 7.59 6.63
CA ARG A 241 -19.78 8.61 7.60
C ARG A 241 -20.49 8.41 8.94
N ALA A 242 -21.82 8.30 8.92
CA ALA A 242 -22.62 8.13 10.13
C ALA A 242 -22.26 6.82 10.85
N ALA A 243 -22.14 5.71 10.12
CA ALA A 243 -21.76 4.41 10.66
C ALA A 243 -20.36 4.42 11.27
N ALA A 244 -19.35 4.97 10.56
CA ALA A 244 -18.00 5.10 11.07
C ALA A 244 -17.94 5.97 12.33
N GLY A 245 -18.65 7.09 12.36
CA GLY A 245 -18.76 7.97 13.54
C GLY A 245 -19.40 7.29 14.74
N TYR A 246 -20.45 6.49 14.53
CA TYR A 246 -21.08 5.72 15.59
C TYR A 246 -20.12 4.68 16.19
N ILE A 247 -19.47 3.88 15.33
CA ILE A 247 -18.54 2.84 15.77
C ILE A 247 -17.34 3.46 16.49
N ALA A 248 -16.77 4.56 15.98
CA ALA A 248 -15.67 5.26 16.61
C ALA A 248 -16.02 5.75 18.04
N ARG A 249 -17.23 6.31 18.25
CA ARG A 249 -17.70 6.69 19.58
C ARG A 249 -17.81 5.50 20.52
N LYS A 250 -18.28 4.36 20.02
CA LYS A 250 -18.36 3.12 20.81
C LYS A 250 -16.98 2.59 21.19
N MET A 251 -16.02 2.63 20.26
CA MET A 251 -14.62 2.25 20.51
C MET A 251 -13.97 3.15 21.58
N ARG A 252 -14.11 4.48 21.50
CA ARG A 252 -13.60 5.41 22.52
C ARG A 252 -14.11 5.09 23.92
N LYS A 253 -15.39 4.77 24.05
CA LYS A 253 -16.01 4.39 25.35
C LYS A 253 -15.45 3.06 25.87
N SER A 254 -15.18 2.10 24.99
CA SER A 254 -14.62 0.79 25.37
C SER A 254 -13.15 0.91 25.84
N THR A 255 -12.35 1.69 25.12
CA THR A 255 -10.92 1.93 25.46
C THR A 255 -10.80 2.62 26.83
N ARG A 256 -11.63 3.63 27.11
CA ARG A 256 -11.63 4.32 28.42
C ARG A 256 -12.03 3.42 29.60
N LYS A 257 -12.77 2.34 29.35
CA LYS A 257 -13.23 1.40 30.39
C LYS A 257 -12.28 0.21 30.61
N GLY A 258 -11.16 0.12 29.88
CA GLY A 258 -10.21 -1.01 29.99
C GLY A 258 -10.80 -2.37 29.57
N ASN A 259 -11.92 -2.39 28.87
CA ASN A 259 -12.71 -3.59 28.56
C ASN A 259 -12.27 -4.34 27.30
N LEU A 260 -11.01 -4.21 26.87
CA LEU A 260 -10.46 -5.06 25.78
C LEU A 260 -10.26 -6.47 26.32
N LYS A 261 -11.19 -7.37 25.99
CA LYS A 261 -11.01 -8.80 26.30
C LYS A 261 -9.95 -9.40 25.37
N PRO A 262 -9.11 -10.32 25.90
CA PRO A 262 -8.20 -11.10 25.05
C PRO A 262 -9.01 -11.81 23.95
N ILE A 263 -8.48 -11.81 22.73
CA ILE A 263 -9.05 -12.59 21.63
C ILE A 263 -8.67 -14.05 21.87
N ARG A 264 -9.65 -14.96 21.89
CA ARG A 264 -9.44 -16.41 21.93
C ARG A 264 -9.34 -16.96 20.51
#